data_db48ca30ced12888665a3dd543677a1e
#
_entry.id   db48ca30ced12888665a3dd543677a1e
#
_cell.length_a   1.000
_cell.length_b   1.000
_cell.length_c   1.000
_cell.angle_alpha   90.00
_cell.angle_beta   90.00
_cell.angle_gamma   90.00
#
_symmetry.space_group_name_H-M   'P 1'
#
loop_
_entity.id
_entity.type
_entity.pdbx_description
1 polymer ?
#
loop_
_entity_poly.entity_id
_entity_poly.type
_entity_poly.pdbx_seq_one_letter_code
_entity_poly.pdbx_strand_id
1 'polypeptide(L)'
;MQKQRVKTSMSVPEMGKMLGLGKVESYWLVKKNYFKTIQVAGRMRVLGLGKTATYRLINQCKFKTYLVLGKMRVDVDSFEDWYAGQFHYKKVDGTPPGEKWRHTTMSVPEMADLLGLKSGTAYDLVKRGYFETTLIDRRIRIITSSFEAWYQKQTHYVKISERSNENGIYREA
;
A
#
# COMPACT_ATOMS: atom_id res chain seq x y z
N MET A 1 20.65 -15.30 21.40
CA MET A 1 19.51 -16.20 21.20
C MET A 1 18.96 -16.01 19.78
N GLN A 2 19.19 -16.95 18.87
CA GLN A 2 18.61 -16.91 17.52
C GLN A 2 17.10 -17.20 17.64
N LYS A 3 16.27 -16.23 17.24
CA LYS A 3 14.82 -16.45 17.07
C LYS A 3 14.63 -17.48 15.96
N GLN A 4 14.24 -18.69 16.29
CA GLN A 4 13.80 -19.70 15.33
C GLN A 4 12.57 -19.14 14.59
N ARG A 5 12.73 -18.83 13.29
CA ARG A 5 11.61 -18.43 12.43
C ARG A 5 10.69 -19.63 12.25
N VAL A 6 9.50 -19.56 12.82
CA VAL A 6 8.47 -20.59 12.59
C VAL A 6 8.10 -20.56 11.11
N LYS A 7 8.26 -21.69 10.43
CA LYS A 7 7.90 -21.84 9.01
C LYS A 7 6.39 -21.83 8.88
N THR A 8 5.84 -20.75 8.35
CA THR A 8 4.39 -20.50 8.20
C THR A 8 3.81 -21.00 6.87
N SER A 9 4.64 -21.48 5.95
CA SER A 9 4.23 -22.00 4.64
C SER A 9 5.12 -23.16 4.20
N MET A 10 4.60 -24.06 3.38
CA MET A 10 5.33 -25.16 2.77
C MET A 10 5.16 -25.16 1.25
N SER A 11 6.12 -25.72 0.52
CA SER A 11 6.02 -25.90 -0.92
C SER A 11 5.12 -27.09 -1.27
N VAL A 12 4.58 -27.12 -2.50
CA VAL A 12 3.77 -28.26 -2.98
C VAL A 12 4.52 -29.60 -2.87
N PRO A 13 5.81 -29.71 -3.23
CA PRO A 13 6.58 -30.93 -3.01
C PRO A 13 6.75 -31.33 -1.53
N GLU A 14 6.93 -30.38 -0.62
CA GLU A 14 7.00 -30.65 0.82
C GLU A 14 5.68 -31.17 1.36
N MET A 15 4.56 -30.56 0.93
CA MET A 15 3.22 -31.02 1.24
C MET A 15 3.00 -32.46 0.71
N GLY A 16 3.41 -32.74 -0.53
CA GLY A 16 3.33 -34.08 -1.11
C GLY A 16 4.09 -35.10 -0.30
N LYS A 17 5.33 -34.82 0.09
CA LYS A 17 6.12 -35.70 0.97
C LYS A 17 5.44 -35.96 2.32
N MET A 18 4.88 -34.92 2.93
CA MET A 18 4.20 -35.03 4.22
C MET A 18 2.92 -35.88 4.14
N LEU A 19 2.21 -35.82 3.00
CA LEU A 19 0.97 -36.57 2.77
C LEU A 19 1.20 -37.93 2.10
N GLY A 20 2.45 -38.29 1.79
CA GLY A 20 2.77 -39.54 1.06
C GLY A 20 2.30 -39.53 -0.39
N LEU A 21 2.14 -38.36 -1.01
CA LEU A 21 1.60 -38.20 -2.36
C LEU A 21 2.71 -37.99 -3.40
N GLY A 22 2.46 -38.49 -4.61
CA GLY A 22 3.28 -38.23 -5.77
C GLY A 22 3.17 -36.77 -6.22
N LYS A 23 4.07 -36.34 -7.13
CA LYS A 23 4.11 -34.98 -7.64
C LYS A 23 2.79 -34.55 -8.30
N VAL A 24 2.20 -35.40 -9.12
CA VAL A 24 0.97 -35.12 -9.88
C VAL A 24 -0.20 -34.91 -8.93
N GLU A 25 -0.39 -35.79 -7.97
CA GLU A 25 -1.46 -35.73 -6.97
C GLU A 25 -1.33 -34.49 -6.08
N SER A 26 -0.12 -34.15 -5.68
CA SER A 26 0.15 -32.95 -4.88
C SER A 26 -0.26 -31.66 -5.62
N TYR A 27 0.07 -31.54 -6.90
CA TYR A 27 -0.34 -30.40 -7.73
C TYR A 27 -1.82 -30.41 -8.05
N TRP A 28 -2.45 -31.60 -8.16
CA TRP A 28 -3.88 -31.75 -8.37
C TRP A 28 -4.69 -31.21 -7.17
N LEU A 29 -4.26 -31.52 -5.92
CA LEU A 29 -4.88 -30.98 -4.71
C LEU A 29 -4.84 -29.46 -4.66
N VAL A 30 -3.73 -28.85 -5.07
CA VAL A 30 -3.60 -27.40 -5.17
C VAL A 30 -4.52 -26.83 -6.25
N LYS A 31 -4.61 -27.47 -7.42
CA LYS A 31 -5.49 -27.06 -8.52
C LYS A 31 -6.97 -27.12 -8.15
N LYS A 32 -7.37 -28.04 -7.28
CA LYS A 32 -8.73 -28.18 -6.76
C LYS A 32 -9.07 -27.22 -5.61
N ASN A 33 -8.14 -26.32 -5.26
CA ASN A 33 -8.32 -25.33 -4.19
C ASN A 33 -8.71 -25.91 -2.80
N TYR A 34 -8.29 -27.14 -2.49
CA TYR A 34 -8.49 -27.72 -1.16
C TYR A 34 -7.74 -26.97 -0.06
N PHE A 35 -6.70 -26.20 -0.44
CA PHE A 35 -5.90 -25.41 0.48
C PHE A 35 -5.80 -23.97 -0.02
N LYS A 36 -5.75 -23.02 0.91
CA LYS A 36 -5.41 -21.65 0.59
C LYS A 36 -3.95 -21.59 0.16
N THR A 37 -3.70 -21.47 -1.13
CA THR A 37 -2.35 -21.41 -1.68
C THR A 37 -1.90 -19.98 -1.86
N ILE A 38 -0.72 -19.68 -1.30
CA ILE A 38 0.00 -18.45 -1.61
C ILE A 38 1.07 -18.85 -2.64
N GLN A 39 1.01 -18.31 -3.85
CA GLN A 39 2.08 -18.55 -4.82
C GLN A 39 3.32 -17.75 -4.40
N VAL A 40 4.14 -18.35 -3.56
CA VAL A 40 5.51 -17.92 -3.28
C VAL A 40 6.42 -18.53 -4.36
N ALA A 41 6.20 -18.18 -5.60
CA ALA A 41 7.13 -18.52 -6.67
C ALA A 41 8.24 -17.48 -6.70
N GLY A 42 9.47 -17.89 -7.00
CA GLY A 42 10.67 -17.05 -7.14
C GLY A 42 10.61 -15.99 -8.25
N ARG A 43 9.49 -15.32 -8.36
CA ARG A 43 9.19 -14.17 -9.21
C ARG A 43 8.44 -13.19 -8.33
N MET A 44 8.71 -11.90 -8.49
CA MET A 44 8.09 -10.83 -7.70
C MET A 44 6.59 -10.67 -8.00
N ARG A 45 5.82 -11.74 -7.73
CA ARG A 45 4.35 -11.76 -7.89
C ARG A 45 3.61 -11.04 -6.77
N VAL A 46 4.31 -10.66 -5.70
CA VAL A 46 3.75 -9.87 -4.60
C VAL A 46 3.08 -8.59 -5.11
N LEU A 47 3.66 -7.99 -6.17
CA LEU A 47 3.11 -6.79 -6.83
C LEU A 47 2.31 -7.11 -8.12
N GLY A 48 2.11 -8.36 -8.47
CA GLY A 48 1.44 -8.75 -9.72
C GLY A 48 2.19 -8.38 -11.01
N LEU A 49 3.46 -8.00 -10.91
CA LEU A 49 4.24 -7.51 -12.05
C LEU A 49 4.75 -8.64 -12.95
N GLY A 50 4.78 -8.40 -14.26
CA GLY A 50 5.45 -9.25 -15.21
C GLY A 50 6.97 -9.22 -15.07
N LYS A 51 7.68 -10.19 -15.70
CA LYS A 51 9.14 -10.37 -15.59
C LYS A 51 9.93 -9.08 -15.87
N THR A 52 9.64 -8.40 -16.98
CA THR A 52 10.34 -7.17 -17.41
C THR A 52 10.17 -6.03 -16.40
N ALA A 53 8.95 -5.79 -15.92
CA ALA A 53 8.67 -4.76 -14.94
C ALA A 53 9.34 -5.06 -13.59
N THR A 54 9.39 -6.33 -13.19
CA THR A 54 10.10 -6.79 -11.99
C THR A 54 11.59 -6.48 -12.06
N TYR A 55 12.26 -6.85 -13.18
CA TYR A 55 13.69 -6.57 -13.33
C TYR A 55 13.98 -5.07 -13.44
N ARG A 56 13.09 -4.29 -14.07
CA ARG A 56 13.22 -2.83 -14.09
C ARG A 56 13.18 -2.26 -12.67
N LEU A 57 12.27 -2.72 -11.82
CA LEU A 57 12.16 -2.28 -10.44
C LEU A 57 13.40 -2.65 -9.60
N ILE A 58 13.94 -3.85 -9.80
CA ILE A 58 15.19 -4.31 -9.18
C ILE A 58 16.37 -3.44 -9.62
N ASN A 59 16.49 -3.16 -10.92
CA ASN A 59 17.58 -2.35 -11.47
C ASN A 59 17.52 -0.88 -11.02
N GLN A 60 16.38 -0.40 -10.54
CA GLN A 60 16.24 0.90 -9.91
C GLN A 60 16.76 0.93 -8.46
N CYS A 61 17.26 -0.18 -7.93
CA CYS A 61 17.84 -0.31 -6.59
C CYS A 61 16.94 0.24 -5.47
N LYS A 62 15.61 0.11 -5.62
CA LYS A 62 14.63 0.61 -4.64
C LYS A 62 14.64 -0.17 -3.33
N PHE A 63 15.12 -1.41 -3.36
CA PHE A 63 15.29 -2.32 -2.22
C PHE A 63 16.47 -3.25 -2.47
N LYS A 64 16.98 -3.87 -1.41
CA LYS A 64 18.15 -4.74 -1.46
C LYS A 64 17.85 -6.07 -2.15
N THR A 65 18.80 -6.55 -2.93
CA THR A 65 18.74 -7.86 -3.56
C THR A 65 20.03 -8.62 -3.34
N TYR A 66 19.95 -9.96 -3.25
CA TYR A 66 21.08 -10.85 -3.06
C TYR A 66 21.08 -11.94 -4.12
N LEU A 67 22.27 -12.35 -4.55
CA LEU A 67 22.43 -13.53 -5.40
C LEU A 67 22.69 -14.75 -4.50
N VAL A 68 21.75 -15.69 -4.45
CA VAL A 68 21.85 -16.90 -3.66
C VAL A 68 21.76 -18.12 -4.59
N LEU A 69 22.83 -18.91 -4.68
CA LEU A 69 22.92 -20.06 -5.58
C LEU A 69 22.53 -19.72 -7.04
N GLY A 70 23.06 -18.64 -7.58
CA GLY A 70 22.77 -18.17 -8.95
C GLY A 70 21.33 -17.62 -9.15
N LYS A 71 20.53 -17.50 -8.10
CA LYS A 71 19.16 -16.96 -8.16
C LYS A 71 19.07 -15.66 -7.39
N MET A 72 18.50 -14.63 -8.04
CA MET A 72 18.26 -13.34 -7.40
C MET A 72 17.16 -13.47 -6.34
N ARG A 73 17.42 -12.97 -5.16
CA ARG A 73 16.51 -12.91 -4.02
C ARG A 73 16.34 -11.46 -3.58
N VAL A 74 15.13 -11.09 -3.20
CA VAL A 74 14.80 -9.78 -2.64
C VAL A 74 14.89 -9.87 -1.13
N ASP A 75 15.53 -8.90 -0.51
CA ASP A 75 15.50 -8.71 0.94
C ASP A 75 14.11 -8.22 1.34
N VAL A 76 13.44 -8.98 2.22
CA VAL A 76 12.05 -8.74 2.57
C VAL A 76 11.89 -7.44 3.37
N ASP A 77 12.76 -7.20 4.34
CA ASP A 77 12.64 -6.04 5.22
C ASP A 77 12.87 -4.74 4.42
N SER A 78 13.87 -4.76 3.52
CA SER A 78 14.15 -3.65 2.61
C SER A 78 13.00 -3.41 1.60
N PHE A 79 12.35 -4.48 1.12
CA PHE A 79 11.19 -4.38 0.26
C PHE A 79 9.97 -3.78 0.99
N GLU A 80 9.69 -4.24 2.21
CA GLU A 80 8.58 -3.73 3.02
C GLU A 80 8.81 -2.26 3.40
N ASP A 81 10.04 -1.88 3.74
CA ASP A 81 10.40 -0.50 4.02
C ASP A 81 10.19 0.42 2.80
N TRP A 82 10.63 -0.02 1.62
CA TRP A 82 10.35 0.68 0.37
C TRP A 82 8.84 0.73 0.07
N TYR A 83 8.13 -0.40 0.26
CA TYR A 83 6.70 -0.48 -0.01
C TYR A 83 5.88 0.47 0.88
N ALA A 84 6.26 0.60 2.13
CA ALA A 84 5.67 1.55 3.06
C ALA A 84 5.88 3.02 2.67
N GLY A 85 6.91 3.31 1.87
CA GLY A 85 7.29 4.65 1.43
C GLY A 85 6.72 5.10 0.08
N GLN A 86 5.96 4.24 -0.65
CA GLN A 86 5.46 4.54 -2.00
C GLN A 86 3.94 4.35 -2.12
N PHE A 87 3.30 4.94 -3.17
CA PHE A 87 1.86 4.82 -3.44
C PHE A 87 1.54 4.26 -4.83
N HIS A 88 2.56 3.97 -5.65
CA HIS A 88 2.38 3.57 -7.04
C HIS A 88 2.04 2.09 -7.20
N TYR A 89 2.79 1.22 -6.53
CA TYR A 89 2.61 -0.22 -6.61
C TYR A 89 1.69 -0.73 -5.50
N LYS A 90 0.82 -1.68 -5.84
CA LYS A 90 -0.07 -2.35 -4.88
C LYS A 90 0.28 -3.82 -4.79
N LYS A 91 0.27 -4.38 -3.60
CA LYS A 91 0.39 -5.82 -3.40
C LYS A 91 -0.86 -6.55 -3.86
N VAL A 92 -0.67 -7.77 -4.37
CA VAL A 92 -1.77 -8.64 -4.82
C VAL A 92 -2.67 -9.09 -3.66
N ASP A 93 -2.12 -9.14 -2.45
CA ASP A 93 -2.85 -9.51 -1.23
C ASP A 93 -3.79 -8.40 -0.71
N GLY A 94 -3.82 -7.25 -1.38
CA GLY A 94 -4.65 -6.10 -1.00
C GLY A 94 -4.04 -5.21 0.08
N THR A 95 -2.89 -5.54 0.64
CA THR A 95 -2.19 -4.67 1.61
C THR A 95 -1.94 -3.30 0.99
N PRO A 96 -2.43 -2.21 1.57
CA PRO A 96 -2.29 -0.89 0.97
C PRO A 96 -0.86 -0.35 1.11
N PRO A 97 -0.34 0.36 0.08
CA PRO A 97 0.97 1.00 0.14
C PRO A 97 0.97 2.27 0.97
N GLY A 98 2.14 2.83 1.23
CA GLY A 98 2.29 4.18 1.77
C GLY A 98 2.07 4.33 3.26
N GLU A 99 2.27 3.26 4.03
CA GLU A 99 2.08 3.25 5.49
C GLU A 99 2.80 4.39 6.20
N LYS A 100 4.03 4.72 5.79
CA LYS A 100 4.82 5.84 6.34
C LYS A 100 4.15 7.20 6.23
N TRP A 101 3.27 7.36 5.22
CA TRP A 101 2.73 8.67 4.85
C TRP A 101 1.22 8.79 5.07
N ARG A 102 0.53 7.66 5.26
CA ARG A 102 -0.94 7.62 5.29
C ARG A 102 -1.54 8.43 6.43
N HIS A 103 -0.89 8.43 7.60
CA HIS A 103 -1.38 9.14 8.78
C HIS A 103 -0.92 10.60 8.86
N THR A 104 0.13 10.95 8.13
CA THR A 104 0.74 12.28 8.17
C THR A 104 0.44 13.14 6.97
N THR A 105 -0.09 12.53 5.90
CA THR A 105 -0.41 13.25 4.66
C THR A 105 -1.73 12.80 4.07
N MET A 106 -2.39 13.69 3.34
CA MET A 106 -3.57 13.40 2.51
C MET A 106 -3.32 13.76 1.04
N SER A 107 -4.01 13.13 0.12
CA SER A 107 -4.01 13.52 -1.29
C SER A 107 -4.92 14.73 -1.54
N VAL A 108 -4.76 15.41 -2.68
CA VAL A 108 -5.63 16.50 -3.07
C VAL A 108 -7.10 16.06 -3.24
N PRO A 109 -7.40 14.88 -3.83
CA PRO A 109 -8.77 14.35 -3.84
C PRO A 109 -9.34 14.09 -2.43
N GLU A 110 -8.57 13.49 -1.50
CA GLU A 110 -9.01 13.27 -0.12
C GLU A 110 -9.37 14.60 0.57
N MET A 111 -8.58 15.66 0.37
CA MET A 111 -8.90 16.99 0.85
C MET A 111 -10.16 17.54 0.18
N ALA A 112 -10.34 17.34 -1.12
CA ALA A 112 -11.53 17.78 -1.86
C ALA A 112 -12.78 17.11 -1.28
N ASP A 113 -12.74 15.80 -1.05
CA ASP A 113 -13.83 15.03 -0.44
C ASP A 113 -14.14 15.52 0.98
N LEU A 114 -13.09 15.77 1.79
CA LEU A 114 -13.22 16.26 3.16
C LEU A 114 -13.96 17.63 3.24
N LEU A 115 -13.66 18.52 2.30
CA LEU A 115 -14.24 19.89 2.25
C LEU A 115 -15.49 19.98 1.34
N GLY A 116 -15.87 18.92 0.62
CA GLY A 116 -16.95 18.94 -0.36
C GLY A 116 -16.66 19.82 -1.55
N LEU A 117 -15.43 19.85 -2.03
CA LEU A 117 -14.98 20.70 -3.12
C LEU A 117 -14.87 19.94 -4.44
N LYS A 118 -15.01 20.67 -5.54
CA LYS A 118 -14.60 20.15 -6.85
C LYS A 118 -13.07 20.02 -6.91
N SER A 119 -12.58 19.03 -7.66
CA SER A 119 -11.15 18.77 -7.80
C SER A 119 -10.33 20.00 -8.22
N GLY A 120 -10.83 20.80 -9.18
CA GLY A 120 -10.17 22.04 -9.61
C GLY A 120 -9.95 23.03 -8.47
N THR A 121 -10.98 23.30 -7.68
CA THR A 121 -10.91 24.20 -6.51
C THR A 121 -9.89 23.71 -5.48
N ALA A 122 -9.84 22.37 -5.24
CA ALA A 122 -8.87 21.79 -4.33
C ALA A 122 -7.42 21.99 -4.82
N TYR A 123 -7.16 21.81 -6.13
CA TYR A 123 -5.85 22.11 -6.71
C TYR A 123 -5.49 23.60 -6.66
N ASP A 124 -6.46 24.49 -6.78
CA ASP A 124 -6.23 25.94 -6.65
C ASP A 124 -5.84 26.32 -5.22
N LEU A 125 -6.42 25.68 -4.20
CA LEU A 125 -5.99 25.86 -2.80
C LEU A 125 -4.53 25.43 -2.61
N VAL A 126 -4.14 24.30 -3.17
CA VAL A 126 -2.76 23.82 -3.16
C VAL A 126 -1.82 24.83 -3.83
N LYS A 127 -2.18 25.36 -5.01
CA LYS A 127 -1.37 26.37 -5.73
C LYS A 127 -1.20 27.65 -4.94
N ARG A 128 -2.18 28.05 -4.16
CA ARG A 128 -2.11 29.27 -3.31
C ARG A 128 -1.18 29.11 -2.11
N GLY A 129 -0.72 27.88 -1.82
CA GLY A 129 0.27 27.64 -0.78
C GLY A 129 -0.22 27.87 0.66
N TYR A 130 -1.51 27.70 0.92
CA TYR A 130 -2.07 27.92 2.26
C TYR A 130 -1.59 26.89 3.28
N PHE A 131 -1.11 25.75 2.86
CA PHE A 131 -0.60 24.66 3.68
C PHE A 131 0.56 23.94 2.98
N GLU A 132 1.37 23.27 3.76
CA GLU A 132 2.56 22.58 3.26
C GLU A 132 2.21 21.34 2.44
N THR A 133 2.96 21.11 1.38
CA THR A 133 2.82 19.96 0.52
C THR A 133 4.17 19.27 0.30
N THR A 134 4.14 17.99 0.02
CA THR A 134 5.30 17.19 -0.36
C THR A 134 5.01 16.37 -1.61
N LEU A 135 6.06 15.96 -2.32
CA LEU A 135 5.97 15.09 -3.49
C LEU A 135 6.37 13.67 -3.11
N ILE A 136 5.43 12.73 -3.22
CA ILE A 136 5.69 11.30 -3.05
C ILE A 136 5.30 10.59 -4.35
N ASP A 137 6.24 9.90 -4.98
CA ASP A 137 6.05 9.24 -6.28
C ASP A 137 5.44 10.16 -7.35
N ARG A 138 5.93 11.40 -7.45
CA ARG A 138 5.44 12.46 -8.36
C ARG A 138 3.98 12.87 -8.11
N ARG A 139 3.41 12.52 -6.97
CA ARG A 139 2.08 12.95 -6.55
C ARG A 139 2.19 13.96 -5.43
N ILE A 140 1.43 15.03 -5.53
CA ILE A 140 1.31 16.02 -4.46
C ILE A 140 0.56 15.39 -3.29
N ARG A 141 1.15 15.47 -2.11
CA ARG A 141 0.53 15.12 -0.84
C ARG A 141 0.54 16.34 0.08
N ILE A 142 -0.54 16.57 0.75
CA ILE A 142 -0.74 17.67 1.71
C ILE A 142 -0.34 17.17 3.08
N ILE A 143 0.47 17.94 3.81
CA ILE A 143 0.82 17.64 5.19
C ILE A 143 -0.40 17.92 6.07
N THR A 144 -0.92 16.86 6.71
CA THR A 144 -2.18 16.91 7.47
C THR A 144 -2.13 17.95 8.59
N SER A 145 -1.05 18.02 9.35
CA SER A 145 -0.90 19.01 10.43
C SER A 145 -0.93 20.46 9.93
N SER A 146 -0.29 20.73 8.81
CA SER A 146 -0.29 22.06 8.19
C SER A 146 -1.68 22.45 7.65
N PHE A 147 -2.39 21.48 7.04
CA PHE A 147 -3.77 21.67 6.62
C PHE A 147 -4.70 21.98 7.79
N GLU A 148 -4.61 21.23 8.90
CA GLU A 148 -5.44 21.46 10.08
C GLU A 148 -5.16 22.83 10.70
N ALA A 149 -3.89 23.24 10.77
CA ALA A 149 -3.50 24.57 11.27
C ALA A 149 -4.06 25.70 10.41
N TRP A 150 -4.10 25.55 9.09
CA TRP A 150 -4.75 26.48 8.18
C TRP A 150 -6.28 26.43 8.35
N TYR A 151 -6.86 25.23 8.42
CA TYR A 151 -8.30 25.04 8.52
C TYR A 151 -8.89 25.76 9.73
N GLN A 152 -8.24 25.72 10.87
CA GLN A 152 -8.69 26.40 12.10
C GLN A 152 -8.64 27.94 12.04
N LYS A 153 -7.82 28.50 11.13
CA LYS A 153 -7.68 29.96 10.99
C LYS A 153 -8.63 30.57 9.97
N GLN A 154 -9.25 29.77 9.12
CA GLN A 154 -10.15 30.24 8.08
C GLN A 154 -11.62 29.94 8.47
N THR A 155 -12.58 30.72 7.89
CA THR A 155 -14.02 30.61 8.17
C THR A 155 -14.85 30.27 6.94
N HIS A 156 -14.19 30.16 5.77
CA HIS A 156 -14.89 30.02 4.49
C HIS A 156 -15.23 28.54 4.15
N TYR A 157 -14.38 27.61 4.50
CA TYR A 157 -14.56 26.20 4.20
C TYR A 157 -14.94 25.43 5.46
N VAL A 158 -15.96 24.54 5.34
CA VAL A 158 -16.44 23.69 6.44
C VAL A 158 -16.34 22.24 6.00
N LYS A 159 -15.78 21.37 6.82
CA LYS A 159 -15.70 19.92 6.57
C LYS A 159 -17.10 19.34 6.47
N ILE A 160 -17.30 18.38 5.57
CA ILE A 160 -18.62 17.72 5.38
C ILE A 160 -19.14 17.12 6.67
N SER A 161 -18.26 16.51 7.47
CA SER A 161 -18.62 15.93 8.78
C SER A 161 -19.19 16.95 9.77
N GLU A 162 -18.77 18.19 9.70
CA GLU A 162 -19.22 19.29 10.57
C GLU A 162 -20.56 19.87 10.09
N ARG A 163 -20.79 19.92 8.75
CA ARG A 163 -22.09 20.36 8.18
C ARG A 163 -23.26 19.47 8.58
N SER A 164 -23.00 18.16 8.76
CA SER A 164 -24.06 17.20 9.16
C SER A 164 -24.51 17.40 10.60
N ASN A 165 -23.63 17.93 11.47
CA ASN A 165 -23.95 18.19 12.87
C ASN A 165 -24.78 19.48 13.06
N GLU A 166 -24.58 20.50 12.22
CA GLU A 166 -25.37 21.74 12.28
C GLU A 166 -26.83 21.53 11.82
N ASN A 167 -27.08 20.65 10.86
CA ASN A 167 -28.42 20.33 10.37
C ASN A 167 -29.21 19.38 11.31
N GLY A 168 -28.54 18.74 12.27
CA GLY A 168 -29.18 17.88 13.26
C GLY A 168 -29.83 18.59 14.45
N ILE A 169 -29.46 19.84 14.69
CA ILE A 169 -29.91 20.61 15.87
C ILE A 169 -31.27 21.32 15.61
N TYR A 170 -31.75 21.41 14.37
CA TYR A 170 -33.00 22.11 14.03
C TYR A 170 -34.21 21.22 13.78
N ARG A 171 -34.22 19.97 14.24
CA ARG A 171 -35.38 19.05 14.08
C ARG A 171 -36.10 18.64 15.35
N GLU A 172 -35.86 19.32 16.47
CA GLU A 172 -36.69 19.18 17.67
C GLU A 172 -37.08 20.56 18.20
N ALA A 173 -38.11 21.15 17.60
CA ALA A 173 -38.92 22.20 18.17
C ALA A 173 -40.32 22.12 17.53
#